data_86fd51a37011a5d939c19cd4a76749ae
#
_entry.id   86fd51a37011a5d939c19cd4a76749ae
#
_cell.length_a   1.000
_cell.length_b   1.000
_cell.length_c   1.000
_cell.angle_alpha   90.00
_cell.angle_beta   90.00
_cell.angle_gamma   90.00
#
_symmetry.space_group_name_H-M   'P 1'
#
loop_
_entity.id
_entity.type
_entity.pdbx_description
1 polymer ?
#
loop_
_entity_poly.entity_id
_entity_poly.type
_entity_poly.pdbx_seq_one_letter_code
_entity_poly.pdbx_strand_id
1 'polypeptide(L)'
;MSEPGERVDTFEAPVAPESLDLVQDRLAAFWAHDETVSAADRMRLEMAVVEIVANIVEHAFTVDAGGRALTVALSMTHERVEAVLSDNGLPAEIDLGAVTMPDEDATSGRGLALAVAAVDEVVYDRVEGRNRWRLVCRRTVD
;
A
#
# COMPACT_ATOMS: atom_id res chain seq x y z
N MET A 1 6.32 18.81 -10.38
CA MET A 1 5.81 19.93 -9.55
C MET A 1 4.65 19.43 -8.68
N SER A 2 4.74 19.64 -7.38
CA SER A 2 3.68 19.22 -6.47
C SER A 2 2.45 20.11 -6.58
N GLU A 3 1.26 19.53 -6.36
CA GLU A 3 0.03 20.32 -6.26
C GLU A 3 0.08 21.22 -5.02
N PRO A 4 -0.57 22.40 -5.06
CA PRO A 4 -0.65 23.23 -3.85
C PRO A 4 -1.28 22.48 -2.70
N GLY A 5 -0.64 22.51 -1.54
CA GLY A 5 -1.11 21.79 -0.36
C GLY A 5 -0.74 20.31 -0.33
N GLU A 6 -0.05 19.80 -1.34
CA GLU A 6 0.39 18.41 -1.34
C GLU A 6 1.51 18.17 -0.33
N ARG A 7 1.36 17.10 0.47
CA ARG A 7 2.42 16.60 1.33
C ARG A 7 2.85 15.24 0.83
N VAL A 8 4.15 15.04 0.70
CA VAL A 8 4.72 13.74 0.27
C VAL A 8 5.79 13.32 1.25
N ASP A 9 5.69 12.09 1.76
CA ASP A 9 6.70 11.45 2.60
C ASP A 9 7.15 10.18 1.90
N THR A 10 8.46 10.00 1.72
CA THR A 10 9.03 8.82 1.06
C THR A 10 10.03 8.15 1.99
N PHE A 11 10.00 6.83 2.05
CA PHE A 11 10.95 6.06 2.84
C PHE A 11 11.22 4.70 2.21
N GLU A 12 12.31 4.07 2.65
CA GLU A 12 12.71 2.74 2.18
C GLU A 12 12.75 1.77 3.35
N ALA A 13 12.52 0.49 3.07
CA ALA A 13 12.58 -0.59 4.05
C ALA A 13 13.00 -1.88 3.35
N PRO A 14 13.61 -2.82 4.07
CA PRO A 14 13.81 -4.16 3.50
C PRO A 14 12.46 -4.86 3.32
N VAL A 15 12.37 -5.76 2.36
CA VAL A 15 11.19 -6.61 2.20
C VAL A 15 11.31 -7.73 3.21
N ALA A 16 10.76 -7.52 4.40
CA ALA A 16 10.87 -8.42 5.55
C ALA A 16 9.70 -8.19 6.50
N PRO A 17 9.29 -9.21 7.28
CA PRO A 17 8.14 -9.06 8.19
C PRO A 17 8.28 -7.92 9.19
N GLU A 18 9.47 -7.66 9.71
CA GLU A 18 9.72 -6.57 10.66
C GLU A 18 9.49 -5.19 10.07
N SER A 19 9.48 -5.07 8.75
CA SER A 19 9.23 -3.78 8.09
C SER A 19 7.77 -3.33 8.21
N LEU A 20 6.86 -4.23 8.56
CA LEU A 20 5.47 -3.85 8.81
C LEU A 20 5.35 -2.82 9.93
N ASP A 21 6.12 -2.98 11.00
CA ASP A 21 6.12 -2.02 12.11
C ASP A 21 6.66 -0.65 11.67
N LEU A 22 7.71 -0.65 10.86
CA LEU A 22 8.26 0.60 10.32
C LEU A 22 7.23 1.32 9.46
N VAL A 23 6.53 0.58 8.59
CA VAL A 23 5.49 1.16 7.72
C VAL A 23 4.37 1.77 8.56
N GLN A 24 3.92 1.07 9.60
CA GLN A 24 2.89 1.59 10.50
C GLN A 24 3.33 2.86 11.23
N ASP A 25 4.58 2.89 11.71
CA ASP A 25 5.13 4.07 12.37
C ASP A 25 5.20 5.26 11.42
N ARG A 26 5.58 5.02 10.17
CA ARG A 26 5.64 6.07 9.15
C ARG A 26 4.26 6.59 8.77
N LEU A 27 3.27 5.72 8.72
CA LEU A 27 1.87 6.15 8.49
C LEU A 27 1.40 7.03 9.64
N ALA A 28 1.66 6.65 10.88
CA ALA A 28 1.29 7.46 12.04
C ALA A 28 1.92 8.85 11.98
N ALA A 29 3.22 8.93 11.64
CA ALA A 29 3.91 10.20 11.48
C ALA A 29 3.34 11.03 10.33
N PHE A 30 2.94 10.37 9.25
CA PHE A 30 2.34 11.04 8.09
C PHE A 30 1.01 11.71 8.45
N TRP A 31 0.15 11.01 9.20
CA TRP A 31 -1.14 11.57 9.61
C TRP A 31 -0.99 12.79 10.52
N ALA A 32 0.11 12.87 11.26
CA ALA A 32 0.37 14.01 12.14
C ALA A 32 0.54 15.34 11.37
N HIS A 33 0.80 15.28 10.06
CA HIS A 33 0.95 16.49 9.24
C HIS A 33 -0.41 17.13 8.85
N ASP A 34 -1.50 16.39 8.94
CA ASP A 34 -2.82 16.92 8.63
C ASP A 34 -3.90 16.18 9.42
N GLU A 35 -4.30 16.77 10.53
CA GLU A 35 -5.30 16.17 11.41
C GLU A 35 -6.72 16.24 10.83
N THR A 36 -6.91 16.93 9.69
CA THR A 36 -8.23 17.02 9.06
C THR A 36 -8.59 15.78 8.25
N VAL A 37 -7.63 14.87 8.00
CA VAL A 37 -7.96 13.58 7.41
C VAL A 37 -8.76 12.76 8.41
N SER A 38 -9.95 12.30 8.03
CA SER A 38 -10.82 11.58 8.95
C SER A 38 -10.21 10.27 9.43
N ALA A 39 -10.61 9.82 10.61
CA ALA A 39 -10.15 8.54 11.14
C ALA A 39 -10.52 7.39 10.21
N ALA A 40 -11.68 7.47 9.57
CA ALA A 40 -12.12 6.44 8.61
C ALA A 40 -11.21 6.40 7.39
N ASP A 41 -10.85 7.56 6.83
CA ASP A 41 -9.96 7.61 5.68
C ASP A 41 -8.56 7.11 6.01
N ARG A 42 -8.04 7.48 7.19
CA ARG A 42 -6.75 6.96 7.66
C ARG A 42 -6.76 5.45 7.76
N MET A 43 -7.80 4.91 8.37
CA MET A 43 -7.93 3.46 8.54
C MET A 43 -8.01 2.73 7.21
N ARG A 44 -8.73 3.27 6.24
CA ARG A 44 -8.86 2.68 4.92
C ARG A 44 -7.51 2.57 4.22
N LEU A 45 -6.74 3.65 4.20
CA LEU A 45 -5.43 3.62 3.56
C LEU A 45 -4.44 2.74 4.33
N GLU A 46 -4.42 2.84 5.66
CA GLU A 46 -3.54 2.01 6.49
C GLU A 46 -3.80 0.52 6.26
N MET A 47 -5.06 0.11 6.26
CA MET A 47 -5.43 -1.28 6.02
C MET A 47 -4.91 -1.75 4.65
N ALA A 48 -5.13 -0.96 3.61
CA ALA A 48 -4.69 -1.32 2.27
C ALA A 48 -3.15 -1.39 2.18
N VAL A 49 -2.45 -0.41 2.75
CA VAL A 49 -0.98 -0.40 2.73
C VAL A 49 -0.42 -1.63 3.45
N VAL A 50 -0.92 -1.92 4.65
CA VAL A 50 -0.44 -3.07 5.43
C VAL A 50 -0.68 -4.37 4.67
N GLU A 51 -1.85 -4.53 4.05
CA GLU A 51 -2.15 -5.74 3.29
C GLU A 51 -1.25 -5.91 2.06
N ILE A 52 -0.97 -4.81 1.35
CA ILE A 52 -0.07 -4.88 0.19
C ILE A 52 1.37 -5.17 0.65
N VAL A 53 1.84 -4.54 1.72
CA VAL A 53 3.19 -4.84 2.25
C VAL A 53 3.29 -6.30 2.67
N ALA A 54 2.28 -6.82 3.37
CA ALA A 54 2.25 -8.22 3.77
C ALA A 54 2.30 -9.15 2.55
N ASN A 55 1.58 -8.78 1.49
CA ASN A 55 1.55 -9.53 0.25
C ASN A 55 2.94 -9.54 -0.43
N ILE A 56 3.61 -8.40 -0.47
CA ILE A 56 4.97 -8.28 -1.02
C ILE A 56 5.94 -9.16 -0.23
N VAL A 57 5.87 -9.11 1.10
CA VAL A 57 6.73 -9.91 1.98
C VAL A 57 6.48 -11.39 1.76
N GLU A 58 5.24 -11.82 1.70
CA GLU A 58 4.89 -13.22 1.47
C GLU A 58 5.41 -13.71 0.11
N HIS A 59 5.25 -12.91 -0.94
CA HIS A 59 5.74 -13.22 -2.26
C HIS A 59 7.26 -13.40 -2.26
N ALA A 60 7.98 -12.52 -1.57
CA ALA A 60 9.43 -12.62 -1.47
C ALA A 60 9.87 -13.91 -0.78
N PHE A 61 9.14 -14.38 0.23
CA PHE A 61 9.47 -15.60 0.94
C PHE A 61 9.15 -16.87 0.14
N THR A 62 8.10 -16.83 -0.69
CA THR A 62 7.64 -18.04 -1.38
C THR A 62 8.27 -18.24 -2.75
N VAL A 63 8.64 -17.17 -3.45
CA VAL A 63 9.09 -17.25 -4.85
C VAL A 63 10.37 -16.48 -5.14
N ASP A 64 10.88 -15.69 -4.20
CA ASP A 64 12.07 -14.87 -4.40
C ASP A 64 13.19 -15.30 -3.46
N ALA A 65 14.43 -14.91 -3.78
CA ALA A 65 15.61 -15.27 -3.00
C ALA A 65 15.84 -14.39 -1.76
N GLY A 66 14.99 -13.41 -1.52
CA GLY A 66 15.18 -12.44 -0.43
C GLY A 66 16.12 -11.31 -0.81
N GLY A 67 16.49 -10.48 0.17
CA GLY A 67 17.39 -9.34 -0.06
C GLY A 67 16.78 -8.22 -0.88
N ARG A 68 15.46 -8.16 -0.97
CA ARG A 68 14.75 -7.13 -1.74
C ARG A 68 14.46 -5.91 -0.90
N ALA A 69 14.28 -4.78 -1.58
CA ALA A 69 14.00 -3.50 -0.95
C ALA A 69 12.64 -2.96 -1.39
N LEU A 70 11.97 -2.31 -0.45
CA LEU A 70 10.66 -1.68 -0.63
C LEU A 70 10.82 -0.17 -0.50
N THR A 71 10.22 0.58 -1.42
CA THR A 71 10.10 2.03 -1.32
C THR A 71 8.63 2.37 -1.19
N VAL A 72 8.29 3.26 -0.25
CA VAL A 72 6.93 3.72 -0.03
C VAL A 72 6.89 5.22 -0.15
N ALA A 73 5.98 5.75 -0.95
CA ALA A 73 5.69 7.18 -1.06
C ALA A 73 4.25 7.41 -0.62
N LEU A 74 4.08 8.17 0.45
CA LEU A 74 2.75 8.56 0.95
C LEU A 74 2.50 10.00 0.56
N SER A 75 1.33 10.30 0.01
CA SER A 75 0.97 11.66 -0.36
C SER A 75 -0.45 12.00 0.06
N MET A 76 -0.70 13.28 0.32
CA MET A 76 -2.03 13.78 0.63
C MET A 76 -2.26 15.14 0.01
N THR A 77 -3.50 15.36 -0.42
CA THR A 77 -4.02 16.65 -0.85
C THR A 77 -5.34 16.87 -0.10
N HIS A 78 -6.04 17.97 -0.38
CA HIS A 78 -7.38 18.18 0.18
C HIS A 78 -8.39 17.15 -0.32
N GLU A 79 -8.12 16.50 -1.45
CA GLU A 79 -9.07 15.61 -2.11
C GLU A 79 -8.82 14.14 -1.86
N ARG A 80 -7.55 13.75 -1.63
CA ARG A 80 -7.18 12.33 -1.54
C ARG A 80 -5.96 12.08 -0.69
N VAL A 81 -5.86 10.84 -0.22
CA VAL A 81 -4.64 10.28 0.35
C VAL A 81 -4.23 9.11 -0.53
N GLU A 82 -2.92 8.95 -0.72
CA GLU A 82 -2.39 8.01 -1.71
C GLU A 82 -1.10 7.37 -1.20
N ALA A 83 -0.90 6.10 -1.55
CA ALA A 83 0.35 5.40 -1.29
C ALA A 83 0.83 4.75 -2.58
N VAL A 84 2.12 4.88 -2.86
CA VAL A 84 2.78 4.15 -3.94
C VAL A 84 3.86 3.29 -3.32
N LEU A 85 3.75 1.97 -3.52
CA LEU A 85 4.70 0.99 -3.00
C LEU A 85 5.42 0.37 -4.17
N SER A 86 6.74 0.31 -4.10
CA SER A 86 7.57 -0.24 -5.18
C SER A 86 8.62 -1.16 -4.59
N ASP A 87 8.81 -2.33 -5.20
CA ASP A 87 9.87 -3.26 -4.79
C ASP A 87 10.61 -3.79 -6.02
N ASN A 88 11.84 -4.23 -5.81
CA ASN A 88 12.69 -4.76 -6.86
C ASN A 88 12.67 -6.29 -6.94
N GLY A 89 11.59 -6.90 -6.47
CA GLY A 89 11.39 -8.34 -6.50
C GLY A 89 10.92 -8.86 -7.87
N LEU A 90 10.66 -10.14 -7.91
CA LEU A 90 10.12 -10.79 -9.10
C LEU A 90 8.70 -10.30 -9.39
N PRO A 91 8.25 -10.38 -10.67
CA PRO A 91 6.88 -9.97 -10.99
C PRO A 91 5.85 -10.76 -10.21
N ALA A 92 4.80 -10.07 -9.76
CA ALA A 92 3.64 -10.71 -9.17
C ALA A 92 2.61 -10.99 -10.28
N GLU A 93 2.09 -12.21 -10.34
CA GLU A 93 1.05 -12.57 -11.30
C GLU A 93 -0.31 -12.25 -10.69
N ILE A 94 -0.81 -11.04 -10.95
CA ILE A 94 -2.04 -10.56 -10.32
C ILE A 94 -2.97 -9.97 -11.38
N ASP A 95 -4.22 -10.42 -11.33
CA ASP A 95 -5.31 -9.82 -12.09
C ASP A 95 -6.26 -9.18 -11.07
N LEU A 96 -6.15 -7.86 -10.91
CA LEU A 96 -6.96 -7.12 -9.94
C LEU A 96 -8.46 -7.14 -10.30
N GLY A 97 -8.78 -7.26 -11.60
CA GLY A 97 -10.16 -7.36 -12.02
C GLY A 97 -10.84 -8.67 -11.62
N ALA A 98 -10.04 -9.70 -11.34
CA ALA A 98 -10.54 -11.01 -10.91
C ALA A 98 -10.46 -11.23 -9.40
N VAL A 99 -9.96 -10.23 -8.64
CA VAL A 99 -9.83 -10.36 -7.19
C VAL A 99 -11.20 -10.31 -6.54
N THR A 100 -11.53 -11.37 -5.80
CA THR A 100 -12.76 -11.46 -5.02
C THR A 100 -12.41 -11.97 -3.62
N MET A 101 -13.28 -11.70 -2.65
CA MET A 101 -13.09 -12.23 -1.30
C MET A 101 -13.19 -13.76 -1.35
N PRO A 102 -12.13 -14.49 -0.94
CA PRO A 102 -12.18 -15.96 -0.96
C PRO A 102 -13.10 -16.51 0.09
N ASP A 103 -13.41 -17.82 -0.01
CA ASP A 103 -14.22 -18.54 0.98
C ASP A 103 -13.57 -18.45 2.37
N GLU A 104 -14.39 -18.64 3.42
CA GLU A 104 -13.94 -18.56 4.81
C GLU A 104 -12.77 -19.48 5.13
N ASP A 105 -12.68 -20.62 4.45
CA ASP A 105 -11.61 -21.59 4.67
C ASP A 105 -10.32 -21.26 3.91
N ALA A 106 -10.34 -20.26 3.04
CA ALA A 106 -9.15 -19.89 2.28
C ALA A 106 -8.11 -19.24 3.19
N THR A 107 -6.84 -19.64 3.04
CA THR A 107 -5.73 -19.11 3.84
C THR A 107 -4.95 -18.02 3.11
N SER A 108 -5.26 -17.75 1.83
CA SER A 108 -4.56 -16.74 1.02
C SER A 108 -5.55 -15.96 0.17
N GLY A 109 -5.13 -14.81 -0.32
CA GLY A 109 -5.93 -13.95 -1.18
C GLY A 109 -6.85 -12.97 -0.46
N ARG A 110 -7.07 -13.15 0.84
CA ARG A 110 -7.94 -12.25 1.62
C ARG A 110 -7.36 -10.85 1.74
N GLY A 111 -6.03 -10.75 1.94
CA GLY A 111 -5.36 -9.48 2.12
C GLY A 111 -5.54 -8.57 0.91
N LEU A 112 -5.33 -9.11 -0.29
CA LEU A 112 -5.50 -8.34 -1.52
C LEU A 112 -6.95 -7.92 -1.72
N ALA A 113 -7.91 -8.81 -1.48
CA ALA A 113 -9.32 -8.49 -1.57
C ALA A 113 -9.72 -7.39 -0.58
N LEU A 114 -9.19 -7.43 0.66
CA LEU A 114 -9.43 -6.40 1.66
C LEU A 114 -8.86 -5.05 1.22
N ALA A 115 -7.65 -5.04 0.65
CA ALA A 115 -7.04 -3.81 0.15
C ALA A 115 -7.89 -3.20 -0.98
N VAL A 116 -8.32 -4.01 -1.94
CA VAL A 116 -9.16 -3.55 -3.06
C VAL A 116 -10.49 -2.98 -2.56
N ALA A 117 -11.07 -3.61 -1.54
CA ALA A 117 -12.34 -3.15 -0.96
C ALA A 117 -12.20 -1.91 -0.08
N ALA A 118 -11.02 -1.70 0.53
CA ALA A 118 -10.83 -0.62 1.49
C ALA A 118 -10.66 0.76 0.86
N VAL A 119 -10.07 0.83 -0.35
CA VAL A 119 -9.75 2.10 -1.00
C VAL A 119 -10.47 2.24 -2.32
N ASP A 120 -10.42 3.44 -2.91
CA ASP A 120 -11.14 3.74 -4.15
C ASP A 120 -10.45 3.14 -5.38
N GLU A 121 -9.13 3.02 -5.34
CA GLU A 121 -8.37 2.54 -6.49
C GLU A 121 -7.14 1.78 -6.05
N VAL A 122 -6.91 0.61 -6.64
CA VAL A 122 -5.68 -0.18 -6.50
C VAL A 122 -5.19 -0.50 -7.90
N VAL A 123 -3.96 -0.09 -8.22
CA VAL A 123 -3.34 -0.36 -9.50
C VAL A 123 -2.01 -1.08 -9.26
N TYR A 124 -1.80 -2.18 -9.96
CA TYR A 124 -0.51 -2.86 -9.97
C TYR A 124 0.06 -2.80 -11.39
N ASP A 125 1.31 -2.40 -11.51
CA ASP A 125 2.02 -2.50 -12.77
C ASP A 125 3.50 -2.83 -12.55
N ARG A 126 4.20 -3.11 -13.64
CA ARG A 126 5.62 -3.39 -13.62
C ARG A 126 6.32 -2.30 -14.42
N VAL A 127 7.17 -1.53 -13.75
CA VAL A 127 7.84 -0.37 -14.33
C VAL A 127 9.36 -0.50 -14.11
N GLU A 128 10.12 -0.55 -15.19
CA GLU A 128 11.59 -0.56 -15.16
C GLU A 128 12.17 -1.67 -14.26
N GLY A 129 11.58 -2.87 -14.33
CA GLY A 129 12.04 -4.01 -13.53
C GLY A 129 11.60 -3.99 -12.07
N ARG A 130 10.66 -3.13 -11.71
CA ARG A 130 10.14 -3.03 -10.35
C ARG A 130 8.63 -3.27 -10.33
N ASN A 131 8.14 -3.92 -9.28
CA ASN A 131 6.72 -3.99 -9.00
C ASN A 131 6.28 -2.64 -8.42
N ARG A 132 5.14 -2.14 -8.85
CA ARG A 132 4.60 -0.89 -8.32
C ARG A 132 3.11 -1.04 -8.04
N TRP A 133 2.72 -0.66 -6.82
CA TRP A 133 1.34 -0.65 -6.36
C TRP A 133 0.95 0.78 -6.06
N ARG A 134 -0.16 1.23 -6.60
CA ARG A 134 -0.71 2.54 -6.30
C ARG A 134 -2.07 2.37 -5.64
N LEU A 135 -2.23 2.96 -4.47
CA LEU A 135 -3.46 2.91 -3.66
C LEU A 135 -3.98 4.33 -3.50
N VAL A 136 -5.20 4.56 -3.89
CA VAL A 136 -5.83 5.90 -3.83
C VAL A 136 -7.10 5.83 -3.01
N CYS A 137 -7.21 6.70 -2.02
CA CYS A 137 -8.38 6.84 -1.18
C CYS A 137 -8.85 8.29 -1.25
N ARG A 138 -10.04 8.51 -1.79
CA ARG A 138 -10.64 9.85 -1.81
C ARG A 138 -11.07 10.22 -0.40
N ARG A 139 -10.78 11.46 -0.01
CA ARG A 139 -11.11 11.91 1.32
C ARG A 139 -12.61 12.17 1.41
N THR A 140 -13.21 11.72 2.50
CA THR A 140 -14.60 12.05 2.80
C THR A 140 -14.65 13.52 3.24
N VAL A 141 -15.65 14.24 2.74
CA VAL A 141 -15.86 15.65 3.05
C VAL A 141 -17.13 15.74 3.86
N ASP A 142 -17.03 16.35 5.03
CA ASP A 142 -18.19 16.59 5.88
C ASP A 142 -19.01 17.79 5.40
#